data_1e5368deba7e99d283a74a42ba5f3110
#
_entry.id   1e5368deba7e99d283a74a42ba5f3110
#
_cell.length_a   1.000
_cell.length_b   1.000
_cell.length_c   1.000
_cell.angle_alpha   90.00
_cell.angle_beta   90.00
_cell.angle_gamma   90.00
#
_symmetry.space_group_name_H-M   'P 1'
#
loop_
_entity.id
_entity.type
_entity.pdbx_description
1 polymer ?
#
loop_
_entity_poly.entity_id
_entity_poly.type
_entity_poly.pdbx_seq_one_letter_code
_entity_poly.pdbx_strand_id
1 'polypeptide(L)'
;KSSYPDALYGWYWTWEVANINELSKPENQTLLANALNINLDHLTKVSPEMPFMLSPYMNYKLEMGAEAYSKMWKSVFAQTHFRLGDIFCPQDCVGAGGLTLDNVGDWFAKMKQAVNSKPGLKYWGNVETFDQYSTSASLERVAKQLDIVNGYVGNLVCFSYCHYNSPFEVNADNHKAYCEYRKTGKLPKIEV
;
A
#
# COMPACT_ATOMS: atom_id res chain seq x y z
N LYS A 1 17.77 2.26 20.98
CA LYS A 1 16.36 1.99 21.40
C LYS A 1 15.61 3.29 21.30
N SER A 2 14.37 3.24 20.77
CA SER A 2 13.49 4.42 20.71
C SER A 2 13.14 4.91 22.11
N SER A 3 13.01 6.24 22.26
CA SER A 3 12.44 6.85 23.48
C SER A 3 10.94 6.59 23.61
N TYR A 4 10.28 6.11 22.55
CA TYR A 4 8.84 5.85 22.48
C TYR A 4 8.56 4.47 21.86
N PRO A 5 8.93 3.36 22.54
CA PRO A 5 8.82 2.02 21.97
C PRO A 5 7.39 1.66 21.61
N ASP A 6 6.40 2.12 22.39
CA ASP A 6 4.98 1.82 22.16
C ASP A 6 4.38 2.55 20.94
N ALA A 7 5.09 3.52 20.37
CA ALA A 7 4.70 4.23 19.15
C ALA A 7 5.23 3.55 17.88
N LEU A 8 6.08 2.53 18.01
CA LEU A 8 6.66 1.81 16.88
C LEU A 8 5.88 0.51 16.63
N TYR A 9 5.28 0.38 15.45
CA TYR A 9 4.57 -0.83 15.06
C TYR A 9 5.44 -1.82 14.29
N GLY A 10 6.32 -1.32 13.41
CA GLY A 10 7.13 -2.16 12.54
C GLY A 10 8.10 -1.37 11.68
N TRP A 11 8.69 -2.05 10.73
CA TRP A 11 9.68 -1.51 9.80
C TRP A 11 9.07 -1.33 8.42
N TYR A 12 9.26 -0.16 7.82
CA TYR A 12 8.81 0.15 6.47
C TYR A 12 10.01 0.15 5.50
N TRP A 13 9.91 -0.64 4.44
CA TRP A 13 10.87 -0.58 3.35
C TRP A 13 10.46 0.52 2.37
N THR A 14 11.29 1.55 2.28
CA THR A 14 11.01 2.77 1.52
C THR A 14 11.26 2.64 0.02
N TRP A 15 11.79 1.51 -0.44
CA TRP A 15 12.07 1.31 -1.87
C TRP A 15 10.82 0.83 -2.60
N GLU A 16 10.35 1.65 -3.55
CA GLU A 16 9.16 1.35 -4.32
C GLU A 16 9.50 0.42 -5.49
N VAL A 17 8.93 -0.77 -5.47
CA VAL A 17 8.99 -1.73 -6.57
C VAL A 17 7.81 -1.47 -7.49
N ALA A 18 8.07 -1.26 -8.78
CA ALA A 18 7.02 -1.04 -9.79
C ALA A 18 6.91 -2.22 -10.77
N ASN A 19 5.81 -2.28 -11.51
CA ASN A 19 5.53 -3.32 -12.49
C ASN A 19 6.24 -3.09 -13.84
N ILE A 20 7.57 -2.89 -13.79
CA ILE A 20 8.44 -2.66 -14.93
C ILE A 20 8.87 -3.98 -15.60
N ASN A 21 9.17 -3.95 -16.90
CA ASN A 21 9.47 -5.14 -17.68
C ASN A 21 10.74 -5.89 -17.22
N GLU A 22 11.70 -5.21 -16.63
CA GLU A 22 12.90 -5.82 -16.06
C GLU A 22 12.57 -6.89 -15.01
N LEU A 23 11.50 -6.71 -14.25
CA LEU A 23 11.04 -7.68 -13.24
C LEU A 23 10.25 -8.87 -13.83
N SER A 24 10.00 -8.89 -15.15
CA SER A 24 9.46 -10.08 -15.81
C SER A 24 10.51 -11.20 -15.88
N LYS A 25 11.79 -10.87 -15.78
CA LYS A 25 12.91 -11.81 -15.88
C LYS A 25 13.15 -12.53 -14.55
N PRO A 26 13.24 -13.88 -14.55
CA PRO A 26 13.44 -14.66 -13.32
C PRO A 26 14.69 -14.27 -12.52
N GLU A 27 15.79 -13.93 -13.20
CA GLU A 27 17.03 -13.47 -12.53
C GLU A 27 16.82 -12.18 -11.72
N ASN A 28 16.03 -11.22 -12.24
CA ASN A 28 15.74 -9.97 -11.53
C ASN A 28 14.76 -10.19 -10.37
N GLN A 29 13.84 -11.15 -10.49
CA GLN A 29 12.99 -11.57 -9.38
C GLN A 29 13.82 -12.19 -8.24
N THR A 30 14.83 -12.99 -8.60
CA THR A 30 15.75 -13.55 -7.60
C THR A 30 16.62 -12.47 -6.96
N LEU A 31 17.08 -11.48 -7.71
CA LEU A 31 17.82 -10.33 -7.15
C LEU A 31 16.95 -9.52 -6.18
N LEU A 32 15.68 -9.27 -6.53
CA LEU A 32 14.73 -8.61 -5.65
C LEU A 32 14.48 -9.42 -4.38
N ALA A 33 14.27 -10.73 -4.50
CA ALA A 33 14.08 -11.60 -3.35
C ALA A 33 15.31 -11.62 -2.42
N ASN A 34 16.53 -11.64 -2.98
CA ASN A 34 17.76 -11.58 -2.22
C ASN A 34 17.92 -10.24 -1.47
N ALA A 35 17.59 -9.12 -2.12
CA ALA A 35 17.63 -7.80 -1.49
C ALA A 35 16.62 -7.71 -0.31
N LEU A 36 15.42 -8.29 -0.48
CA LEU A 36 14.43 -8.40 0.60
C LEU A 36 14.95 -9.28 1.74
N ASN A 37 15.54 -10.43 1.42
CA ASN A 37 16.05 -11.37 2.42
C ASN A 37 17.16 -10.82 3.28
N ILE A 38 18.06 -9.98 2.74
CA ILE A 38 19.07 -9.28 3.53
C ILE A 38 18.44 -8.49 4.68
N ASN A 39 17.35 -7.76 4.39
CA ASN A 39 16.64 -6.98 5.40
C ASN A 39 15.84 -7.88 6.35
N LEU A 40 15.10 -8.84 5.82
CA LEU A 40 14.26 -9.76 6.60
C LEU A 40 15.10 -10.59 7.58
N ASP A 41 16.24 -11.11 7.13
CA ASP A 41 17.15 -11.91 7.96
C ASP A 41 17.82 -11.04 9.04
N HIS A 42 18.14 -9.78 8.73
CA HIS A 42 18.64 -8.83 9.73
C HIS A 42 17.57 -8.54 10.78
N LEU A 43 16.37 -8.19 10.35
CA LEU A 43 15.26 -7.87 11.25
C LEU A 43 14.84 -9.07 12.12
N THR A 44 14.93 -10.28 11.59
CA THR A 44 14.69 -11.51 12.37
C THR A 44 15.64 -11.65 13.56
N LYS A 45 16.88 -11.10 13.45
CA LYS A 45 17.88 -11.14 14.51
C LYS A 45 17.74 -9.99 15.52
N VAL A 46 17.41 -8.77 15.03
CA VAL A 46 17.49 -7.55 15.86
C VAL A 46 16.12 -7.06 16.33
N SER A 47 15.04 -7.47 15.67
CA SER A 47 13.68 -6.98 15.92
C SER A 47 12.63 -8.03 15.49
N PRO A 48 12.70 -9.27 16.03
CA PRO A 48 11.85 -10.37 15.58
C PRO A 48 10.35 -10.15 15.81
N GLU A 49 10.00 -9.34 16.81
CA GLU A 49 8.62 -9.01 17.20
C GLU A 49 7.96 -7.96 16.33
N MET A 50 8.74 -7.16 15.58
CA MET A 50 8.21 -6.09 14.75
C MET A 50 8.00 -6.56 13.31
N PRO A 51 6.81 -6.37 12.71
CA PRO A 51 6.58 -6.72 11.32
C PRO A 51 7.38 -5.81 10.37
N PHE A 52 7.71 -6.37 9.22
CA PHE A 52 8.25 -5.64 8.08
C PHE A 52 7.11 -5.35 7.09
N MET A 53 7.06 -4.15 6.55
CA MET A 53 6.07 -3.73 5.54
C MET A 53 6.74 -3.32 4.24
N LEU A 54 6.26 -3.87 3.13
CA LEU A 54 6.63 -3.52 1.76
C LEU A 54 5.41 -2.91 1.05
N SER A 55 5.60 -1.73 0.42
CA SER A 55 4.51 -1.00 -0.25
C SER A 55 4.85 -0.73 -1.73
N PRO A 56 4.63 -1.70 -2.63
CA PRO A 56 4.98 -1.54 -4.03
C PRO A 56 3.99 -0.63 -4.77
N TYR A 57 4.52 0.01 -5.81
CA TYR A 57 3.79 0.85 -6.75
C TYR A 57 3.09 0.02 -7.83
N MET A 58 1.93 0.46 -8.29
CA MET A 58 1.16 -0.17 -9.35
C MET A 58 0.77 0.85 -10.43
N ASN A 59 0.99 0.52 -11.70
CA ASN A 59 0.64 1.43 -12.79
C ASN A 59 0.22 0.65 -14.04
N TYR A 60 -1.04 0.82 -14.46
CA TYR A 60 -1.57 0.13 -15.65
C TYR A 60 -0.95 0.58 -16.99
N LYS A 61 -0.20 1.67 -16.97
CA LYS A 61 0.50 2.23 -18.14
C LYS A 61 1.89 1.63 -18.34
N LEU A 62 2.40 0.89 -17.33
CA LEU A 62 3.68 0.19 -17.43
C LEU A 62 3.50 -1.20 -18.09
N GLU A 63 4.61 -1.83 -18.39
CA GLU A 63 4.68 -2.98 -19.29
C GLU A 63 4.02 -4.25 -18.72
N MET A 64 4.09 -4.45 -17.40
CA MET A 64 3.42 -5.59 -16.77
C MET A 64 2.03 -5.22 -16.28
N GLY A 65 1.00 -5.81 -16.87
CA GLY A 65 -0.37 -5.72 -16.34
C GLY A 65 -0.55 -6.49 -15.03
N ALA A 66 -1.72 -6.33 -14.41
CA ALA A 66 -2.03 -6.87 -13.07
C ALA A 66 -1.75 -8.38 -12.91
N GLU A 67 -2.12 -9.19 -13.90
CA GLU A 67 -1.90 -10.65 -13.87
C GLU A 67 -0.42 -11.01 -13.89
N ALA A 68 0.36 -10.38 -14.78
CA ALA A 68 1.80 -10.61 -14.88
C ALA A 68 2.53 -10.16 -13.62
N TYR A 69 2.13 -9.01 -13.06
CA TYR A 69 2.70 -8.48 -11.82
C TYR A 69 2.38 -9.36 -10.61
N SER A 70 1.17 -9.91 -10.55
CA SER A 70 0.80 -10.90 -9.53
C SER A 70 1.65 -12.16 -9.61
N LYS A 71 1.88 -12.70 -10.83
CA LYS A 71 2.76 -13.87 -11.03
C LYS A 71 4.20 -13.58 -10.64
N MET A 72 4.70 -12.40 -10.96
CA MET A 72 6.03 -11.93 -10.54
C MET A 72 6.14 -11.92 -9.01
N TRP A 73 5.19 -11.30 -8.30
CA TRP A 73 5.20 -11.28 -6.83
C TRP A 73 5.09 -12.68 -6.24
N LYS A 74 4.27 -13.57 -6.82
CA LYS A 74 4.20 -14.96 -6.38
C LYS A 74 5.56 -15.67 -6.46
N SER A 75 6.31 -15.44 -7.55
CA SER A 75 7.67 -15.97 -7.71
C SER A 75 8.66 -15.38 -6.70
N VAL A 76 8.57 -14.08 -6.44
CA VAL A 76 9.40 -13.40 -5.42
C VAL A 76 9.07 -13.94 -4.02
N PHE A 77 7.78 -14.06 -3.67
CA PHE A 77 7.36 -14.57 -2.36
C PHE A 77 7.80 -16.00 -2.09
N ALA A 78 7.88 -16.84 -3.12
CA ALA A 78 8.40 -18.21 -2.99
C ALA A 78 9.89 -18.24 -2.57
N GLN A 79 10.64 -17.17 -2.85
CA GLN A 79 12.07 -17.06 -2.59
C GLN A 79 12.39 -16.18 -1.37
N THR A 80 11.40 -15.48 -0.80
CA THR A 80 11.60 -14.53 0.30
C THR A 80 11.37 -15.16 1.67
N HIS A 81 12.08 -14.65 2.68
CA HIS A 81 12.00 -15.06 4.08
C HIS A 81 10.97 -14.25 4.88
N PHE A 82 9.87 -13.81 4.24
CA PHE A 82 8.78 -13.15 4.95
C PHE A 82 8.31 -13.96 6.14
N ARG A 83 8.17 -13.30 7.28
CA ARG A 83 7.80 -13.90 8.56
C ARG A 83 6.28 -13.84 8.76
N LEU A 84 5.79 -14.63 9.68
CA LEU A 84 4.39 -14.53 10.13
C LEU A 84 4.13 -13.11 10.65
N GLY A 85 3.17 -12.43 10.01
CA GLY A 85 2.76 -11.09 10.39
C GLY A 85 3.43 -9.96 9.61
N ASP A 86 4.45 -10.23 8.79
CA ASP A 86 4.96 -9.25 7.83
C ASP A 86 3.86 -8.84 6.83
N ILE A 87 3.99 -7.67 6.22
CA ILE A 87 2.90 -6.99 5.54
C ILE A 87 3.28 -6.66 4.10
N PHE A 88 2.47 -7.11 3.16
CA PHE A 88 2.47 -6.62 1.79
C PHE A 88 1.33 -5.62 1.63
N CYS A 89 1.67 -4.35 1.34
CA CYS A 89 0.77 -3.21 1.37
C CYS A 89 0.88 -2.38 0.09
N PRO A 90 0.45 -2.89 -1.09
CA PRO A 90 0.57 -2.13 -2.32
C PRO A 90 -0.19 -0.81 -2.25
N GLN A 91 0.38 0.20 -2.92
CA GLN A 91 -0.25 1.49 -3.12
C GLN A 91 -1.40 1.35 -4.11
N ASP A 92 -2.51 2.05 -3.88
CA ASP A 92 -3.63 2.06 -4.82
C ASP A 92 -3.35 2.91 -6.06
N CYS A 93 -2.34 3.77 -5.98
CA CYS A 93 -1.81 4.57 -7.08
C CYS A 93 -2.84 5.40 -7.85
N VAL A 94 -4.01 5.64 -7.27
CA VAL A 94 -5.07 6.46 -7.90
C VAL A 94 -4.69 7.94 -7.85
N GLY A 95 -4.12 8.39 -6.73
CA GLY A 95 -3.63 9.76 -6.58
C GLY A 95 -2.49 10.09 -7.53
N ALA A 96 -1.54 9.17 -7.69
CA ALA A 96 -0.42 9.28 -8.62
C ALA A 96 -0.82 9.06 -10.10
N GLY A 97 -2.07 8.68 -10.39
CA GLY A 97 -2.54 8.40 -11.74
C GLY A 97 -1.97 7.11 -12.36
N GLY A 98 -1.46 6.22 -11.52
CA GLY A 98 -1.01 4.89 -11.91
C GLY A 98 -2.15 3.90 -12.07
N LEU A 99 -3.22 4.04 -11.30
CA LEU A 99 -4.48 3.32 -11.45
C LEU A 99 -5.66 4.29 -11.50
N THR A 100 -6.85 3.75 -11.73
CA THR A 100 -8.13 4.48 -11.73
C THR A 100 -9.13 3.77 -10.81
N LEU A 101 -10.23 4.44 -10.45
CA LEU A 101 -11.31 3.81 -9.69
C LEU A 101 -11.90 2.58 -10.41
N ASP A 102 -11.86 2.55 -11.75
CA ASP A 102 -12.42 1.45 -12.54
C ASP A 102 -11.54 0.20 -12.54
N ASN A 103 -10.22 0.33 -12.35
CA ASN A 103 -9.30 -0.79 -12.45
C ASN A 103 -8.59 -1.17 -11.14
N VAL A 104 -8.57 -0.31 -10.13
CA VAL A 104 -7.88 -0.56 -8.87
C VAL A 104 -8.35 -1.85 -8.17
N GLY A 105 -9.65 -2.16 -8.24
CA GLY A 105 -10.21 -3.38 -7.67
C GLY A 105 -9.64 -4.65 -8.32
N ASP A 106 -9.51 -4.68 -9.65
CA ASP A 106 -8.89 -5.82 -10.35
C ASP A 106 -7.42 -6.02 -9.94
N TRP A 107 -6.64 -4.94 -9.86
CA TRP A 107 -5.26 -5.00 -9.42
C TRP A 107 -5.14 -5.56 -7.99
N PHE A 108 -5.96 -5.08 -7.05
CA PHE A 108 -5.98 -5.61 -5.68
C PHE A 108 -6.41 -7.07 -5.62
N ALA A 109 -7.38 -7.48 -6.44
CA ALA A 109 -7.79 -8.88 -6.55
C ALA A 109 -6.63 -9.78 -7.03
N LYS A 110 -5.86 -9.34 -8.02
CA LYS A 110 -4.70 -10.08 -8.53
C LYS A 110 -3.55 -10.13 -7.50
N MET A 111 -3.26 -9.03 -6.82
CA MET A 111 -2.26 -9.02 -5.75
C MET A 111 -2.66 -9.93 -4.58
N LYS A 112 -3.95 -10.03 -4.24
CA LYS A 112 -4.46 -10.98 -3.23
C LYS A 112 -4.09 -12.43 -3.57
N GLN A 113 -4.13 -12.81 -4.85
CA GLN A 113 -3.75 -14.15 -5.30
C GLN A 113 -2.25 -14.42 -5.04
N ALA A 114 -1.39 -13.41 -5.24
CA ALA A 114 0.02 -13.54 -4.93
C ALA A 114 0.26 -13.68 -3.42
N VAL A 115 -0.36 -12.82 -2.60
CA VAL A 115 -0.22 -12.87 -1.14
C VAL A 115 -0.69 -14.19 -0.57
N ASN A 116 -1.80 -14.74 -1.07
CA ASN A 116 -2.33 -16.04 -0.62
C ASN A 116 -1.36 -17.22 -0.87
N SER A 117 -0.35 -17.04 -1.74
CA SER A 117 0.69 -18.06 -1.93
C SER A 117 1.78 -18.07 -0.85
N LYS A 118 1.81 -17.06 0.03
CA LYS A 118 2.80 -16.92 1.12
C LYS A 118 2.09 -16.99 2.47
N PRO A 119 2.09 -18.15 3.14
CA PRO A 119 1.45 -18.33 4.43
C PRO A 119 1.95 -17.31 5.47
N GLY A 120 1.02 -16.67 6.18
CA GLY A 120 1.33 -15.70 7.24
C GLY A 120 1.64 -14.29 6.81
N LEU A 121 1.80 -14.02 5.50
CA LEU A 121 1.93 -12.67 4.98
C LEU A 121 0.58 -11.95 5.05
N LYS A 122 0.54 -10.78 5.69
CA LYS A 122 -0.66 -9.94 5.76
C LYS A 122 -0.81 -9.14 4.48
N TYR A 123 -2.05 -8.95 4.06
CA TYR A 123 -2.40 -8.11 2.91
C TYR A 123 -3.10 -6.85 3.37
N TRP A 124 -2.44 -5.70 3.20
CA TRP A 124 -2.98 -4.36 3.48
C TRP A 124 -3.06 -3.55 2.20
N GLY A 125 -3.76 -2.42 2.23
CA GLY A 125 -3.81 -1.46 1.14
C GLY A 125 -3.31 -0.10 1.60
N ASN A 126 -2.49 0.57 0.77
CA ASN A 126 -2.05 1.94 0.99
C ASN A 126 -2.83 2.85 0.04
N VAL A 127 -3.76 3.63 0.60
CA VAL A 127 -4.66 4.50 -0.15
C VAL A 127 -4.09 5.91 -0.24
N GLU A 128 -3.92 6.41 -1.45
CA GLU A 128 -3.41 7.76 -1.71
C GLU A 128 -4.52 8.80 -1.53
N THR A 129 -4.29 9.76 -0.61
CA THR A 129 -5.22 10.85 -0.29
C THR A 129 -4.86 12.17 -0.96
N PHE A 130 -3.98 12.12 -1.94
CA PHE A 130 -3.56 13.25 -2.75
C PHE A 130 -4.03 13.11 -4.20
N ASP A 131 -4.00 14.19 -4.93
CA ASP A 131 -4.13 14.23 -6.38
C ASP A 131 -2.79 14.51 -7.04
N GLN A 132 -2.69 14.26 -8.35
CA GLN A 132 -1.52 14.65 -9.12
C GLN A 132 -1.13 16.09 -8.76
N TYR A 133 0.19 16.37 -8.66
CA TYR A 133 0.75 17.64 -8.23
C TYR A 133 0.68 17.90 -6.71
N SER A 134 0.52 16.85 -5.90
CA SER A 134 0.60 16.94 -4.44
C SER A 134 -0.47 17.85 -3.81
N THR A 135 -1.65 17.89 -4.37
CA THR A 135 -2.82 18.53 -3.77
C THR A 135 -3.70 17.51 -3.05
N SER A 136 -4.49 17.96 -2.09
CA SER A 136 -5.45 17.08 -1.38
C SER A 136 -6.50 16.57 -2.35
N ALA A 137 -6.75 15.27 -2.33
CA ALA A 137 -7.83 14.66 -3.08
C ALA A 137 -9.21 15.03 -2.52
N SER A 138 -10.23 15.01 -3.38
CA SER A 138 -11.59 15.13 -2.90
C SER A 138 -11.95 13.98 -1.97
N LEU A 139 -12.67 14.27 -0.88
CA LEU A 139 -13.08 13.25 0.08
C LEU A 139 -13.96 12.16 -0.57
N GLU A 140 -14.76 12.54 -1.58
CA GLU A 140 -15.57 11.59 -2.35
C GLU A 140 -14.71 10.57 -3.10
N ARG A 141 -13.61 11.01 -3.73
CA ARG A 141 -12.68 10.09 -4.40
C ARG A 141 -12.02 9.15 -3.39
N VAL A 142 -11.51 9.71 -2.29
CA VAL A 142 -10.85 8.92 -1.22
C VAL A 142 -11.81 7.88 -0.64
N ALA A 143 -13.07 8.26 -0.37
CA ALA A 143 -14.08 7.33 0.12
C ALA A 143 -14.31 6.16 -0.84
N LYS A 144 -14.43 6.43 -2.15
CA LYS A 144 -14.58 5.39 -3.17
C LYS A 144 -13.36 4.46 -3.23
N GLN A 145 -12.14 5.00 -3.15
CA GLN A 145 -10.92 4.19 -3.08
C GLN A 145 -10.93 3.26 -1.86
N LEU A 146 -11.24 3.81 -0.69
CA LEU A 146 -11.33 3.05 0.56
C LEU A 146 -12.36 1.91 0.45
N ASP A 147 -13.55 2.18 -0.07
CA ASP A 147 -14.60 1.18 -0.25
C ASP A 147 -14.16 0.05 -1.19
N ILE A 148 -13.56 0.39 -2.32
CA ILE A 148 -13.09 -0.61 -3.30
C ILE A 148 -11.98 -1.46 -2.69
N VAL A 149 -10.92 -0.83 -2.16
CA VAL A 149 -9.72 -1.52 -1.67
C VAL A 149 -10.05 -2.37 -0.43
N ASN A 150 -10.91 -1.89 0.46
CA ASN A 150 -11.34 -2.60 1.66
C ASN A 150 -11.98 -3.98 1.37
N GLY A 151 -12.56 -4.17 0.20
CA GLY A 151 -13.11 -5.46 -0.23
C GLY A 151 -12.05 -6.56 -0.43
N TYR A 152 -10.79 -6.22 -0.52
CA TYR A 152 -9.70 -7.16 -0.83
C TYR A 152 -8.71 -7.37 0.31
N VAL A 153 -8.53 -6.41 1.19
CA VAL A 153 -7.44 -6.35 2.19
C VAL A 153 -7.93 -6.53 3.61
N GLY A 154 -7.02 -6.87 4.52
CA GLY A 154 -7.34 -7.00 5.94
C GLY A 154 -7.18 -5.71 6.74
N ASN A 155 -6.51 -4.69 6.19
CA ASN A 155 -6.35 -3.37 6.81
C ASN A 155 -5.98 -2.33 5.75
N LEU A 156 -6.20 -1.07 6.08
CA LEU A 156 -5.92 0.08 5.24
C LEU A 156 -5.01 1.08 5.97
N VAL A 157 -4.04 1.60 5.24
CA VAL A 157 -3.27 2.79 5.61
C VAL A 157 -3.47 3.85 4.53
N CYS A 158 -3.20 5.10 4.85
CA CYS A 158 -3.35 6.21 3.90
C CYS A 158 -2.04 6.99 3.78
N PHE A 159 -1.69 7.35 2.57
CA PHE A 159 -0.64 8.33 2.30
C PHE A 159 -1.27 9.63 1.78
N SER A 160 -1.33 10.69 2.62
CA SER A 160 -1.11 10.63 4.04
C SER A 160 -1.93 11.71 4.74
N TYR A 161 -2.40 11.41 5.93
CA TYR A 161 -3.14 12.39 6.74
C TYR A 161 -2.36 13.68 6.99
N CYS A 162 -1.09 13.56 7.36
CA CYS A 162 -0.26 14.73 7.73
C CYS A 162 -0.10 15.73 6.59
N HIS A 163 0.00 15.25 5.34
CA HIS A 163 0.25 16.10 4.18
C HIS A 163 -1.04 16.61 3.51
N TYR A 164 -2.14 15.84 3.59
CA TYR A 164 -3.29 16.11 2.72
C TYR A 164 -4.63 16.22 3.44
N ASN A 165 -4.68 15.96 4.75
CA ASN A 165 -5.94 15.96 5.49
C ASN A 165 -5.86 16.66 6.85
N SER A 166 -4.66 17.02 7.31
CA SER A 166 -4.50 17.70 8.59
C SER A 166 -4.97 19.16 8.53
N PRO A 167 -5.44 19.74 9.65
CA PRO A 167 -5.89 21.14 9.66
C PRO A 167 -4.77 22.17 9.44
N PHE A 168 -3.51 21.73 9.40
CA PHE A 168 -2.35 22.58 9.11
C PHE A 168 -2.07 22.68 7.61
N GLU A 169 -2.55 21.71 6.81
CA GLU A 169 -2.29 21.62 5.37
C GLU A 169 -3.53 21.91 4.53
N VAL A 170 -4.73 21.64 5.06
CA VAL A 170 -6.00 21.86 4.37
C VAL A 170 -6.86 22.85 5.14
N ASN A 171 -7.87 23.43 4.47
CA ASN A 171 -8.82 24.31 5.12
C ASN A 171 -9.64 23.57 6.21
N ALA A 172 -10.17 24.32 7.17
CA ALA A 172 -10.88 23.77 8.32
C ALA A 172 -12.12 22.94 7.94
N ASP A 173 -12.79 23.28 6.83
CA ASP A 173 -14.01 22.58 6.41
C ASP A 173 -13.68 21.22 5.79
N ASN A 174 -12.62 21.12 4.97
CA ASN A 174 -12.11 19.84 4.47
C ASN A 174 -11.69 18.93 5.63
N HIS A 175 -10.99 19.48 6.62
CA HIS A 175 -10.60 18.70 7.80
C HIS A 175 -11.81 18.23 8.61
N LYS A 176 -12.81 19.08 8.85
CA LYS A 176 -14.06 18.69 9.55
C LYS A 176 -14.80 17.60 8.77
N ALA A 177 -14.94 17.77 7.46
CA ALA A 177 -15.57 16.77 6.58
C ALA A 177 -14.84 15.40 6.65
N TYR A 178 -13.52 15.40 6.61
CA TYR A 178 -12.71 14.19 6.80
C TYR A 178 -12.96 13.55 8.17
N CYS A 179 -12.95 14.33 9.25
CA CYS A 179 -13.20 13.84 10.61
C CYS A 179 -14.61 13.25 10.74
N GLU A 180 -15.61 13.87 10.15
CA GLU A 180 -16.99 13.36 10.17
C GLU A 180 -17.12 12.07 9.37
N TYR A 181 -16.56 12.01 8.16
CA TYR A 181 -16.51 10.78 7.37
C TYR A 181 -15.84 9.64 8.16
N ARG A 182 -14.72 9.91 8.83
CA ARG A 182 -14.02 8.91 9.66
C ARG A 182 -14.85 8.39 10.82
N LYS A 183 -15.73 9.22 11.40
CA LYS A 183 -16.62 8.84 12.51
C LYS A 183 -17.84 8.06 12.04
N THR A 184 -18.42 8.45 10.91
CA THR A 184 -19.75 8.01 10.48
C THR A 184 -19.72 7.00 9.33
N GLY A 185 -18.63 6.95 8.58
CA GLY A 185 -18.52 6.25 7.30
C GLY A 185 -19.37 6.87 6.17
N LYS A 186 -19.96 8.06 6.41
CA LYS A 186 -20.82 8.73 5.45
C LYS A 186 -20.16 10.03 4.98
N LEU A 187 -20.21 10.28 3.68
CA LEU A 187 -19.80 11.56 3.13
C LEU A 187 -20.72 12.66 3.68
N PRO A 188 -20.16 13.75 4.24
CA PRO A 188 -20.96 14.89 4.65
C PRO A 188 -21.65 15.49 3.42
N LYS A 189 -22.89 15.95 3.59
CA LYS A 189 -23.57 16.73 2.54
C LYS A 189 -22.86 18.10 2.47
N ILE A 190 -22.21 18.37 1.36
CA ILE A 190 -21.70 19.70 1.07
C ILE A 190 -22.92 20.49 0.59
N GLU A 191 -23.39 21.44 1.40
CA GLU A 191 -24.33 22.45 0.93
C GLU A 191 -23.54 23.35 -0.02
N VAL A 192 -23.90 23.32 -1.30
CA VAL A 192 -23.34 24.15 -2.37
C VAL A 192 -23.99 25.54 -2.32
#